data_6459d63a1f5c2554c1ee4b4ece3a00bb
#
_entry.id   6459d63a1f5c2554c1ee4b4ece3a00bb
#
_cell.length_a   1.000
_cell.length_b   1.000
_cell.length_c   1.000
_cell.angle_alpha   90.00
_cell.angle_beta   90.00
_cell.angle_gamma   90.00
#
_symmetry.space_group_name_H-M   'P 1'
#
loop_
_entity.id
_entity.type
_entity.pdbx_description
1 polymer ?
#
loop_
_entity_poly.entity_id
_entity_poly.type
_entity_poly.pdbx_seq_one_letter_code
_entity_poly.pdbx_strand_id
1 'polypeptide(L)'
;TEILAKEGFVVMPYMYPDLNVARDLQNAGAACVMPLASPIGSNNGLSTKAFIQILIDEIDLPIIVDAGIGKPSQACEAMEMGAAAVMANTAIATAGDVPAMAGAFKAAIEAGRSAYLSGLGRVLERGASASDPLTGFLRD
;
A
#
# COMPACT_ATOMS: atom_id res chain seq x y z
N THR A 1 3.47 11.11 19.59
CA THR A 1 4.64 10.63 18.83
C THR A 1 5.94 11.15 19.43
N GLU A 2 6.16 12.44 19.49
CA GLU A 2 7.44 13.08 19.84
C GLU A 2 8.02 12.60 21.19
N ILE A 3 7.22 12.54 22.26
CA ILE A 3 7.67 12.12 23.59
C ILE A 3 8.23 10.68 23.52
N LEU A 4 7.48 9.76 22.94
CA LEU A 4 7.90 8.36 22.83
C LEU A 4 9.12 8.17 21.92
N ALA A 5 9.19 8.93 20.82
CA ALA A 5 10.36 8.89 19.95
C ALA A 5 11.63 9.36 20.66
N LYS A 6 11.55 10.42 21.49
CA LYS A 6 12.66 10.90 22.33
C LYS A 6 13.07 9.90 23.42
N GLU A 7 12.15 9.06 23.89
CA GLU A 7 12.41 7.98 24.83
C GLU A 7 12.99 6.71 24.16
N GLY A 8 13.20 6.74 22.84
CA GLY A 8 13.81 5.65 22.08
C GLY A 8 12.83 4.60 21.55
N PHE A 9 11.52 4.85 21.59
CA PHE A 9 10.53 3.96 20.98
C PHE A 9 10.50 4.15 19.45
N VAL A 10 10.31 3.05 18.74
CA VAL A 10 9.97 3.05 17.31
C VAL A 10 8.48 3.32 17.18
N VAL A 11 8.10 4.58 16.92
CA VAL A 11 6.69 5.00 16.92
C VAL A 11 6.10 4.87 15.53
N MET A 12 4.99 4.14 15.42
CA MET A 12 4.26 3.86 14.18
C MET A 12 2.82 4.38 14.32
N PRO A 13 2.56 5.67 14.10
CA PRO A 13 1.27 6.27 14.38
C PRO A 13 0.22 5.90 13.30
N TYR A 14 -0.95 5.44 13.76
CA TYR A 14 -2.14 5.30 12.96
C TYR A 14 -2.81 6.67 12.76
N MET A 15 -3.29 6.97 11.55
CA MET A 15 -3.83 8.27 11.23
C MET A 15 -4.88 8.22 10.10
N TYR A 16 -5.70 9.27 10.01
CA TYR A 16 -6.43 9.57 8.77
C TYR A 16 -5.42 10.01 7.69
N PRO A 17 -5.65 9.70 6.41
CA PRO A 17 -4.71 10.04 5.34
C PRO A 17 -4.73 11.55 5.03
N ASP A 18 -4.09 12.33 5.90
CA ASP A 18 -3.92 13.78 5.81
C ASP A 18 -2.43 14.10 5.68
N LEU A 19 -2.06 14.85 4.62
CA LEU A 19 -0.67 15.17 4.32
C LEU A 19 -0.02 16.06 5.38
N ASN A 20 -0.75 17.02 5.94
CA ASN A 20 -0.19 17.92 6.95
C ASN A 20 0.08 17.17 8.24
N VAL A 21 -0.87 16.33 8.67
CA VAL A 21 -0.69 15.46 9.84
C VAL A 21 0.49 14.51 9.63
N ALA A 22 0.65 13.93 8.43
CA ALA A 22 1.77 13.06 8.12
C ALA A 22 3.12 13.79 8.23
N ARG A 23 3.22 15.02 7.73
CA ARG A 23 4.41 15.88 7.88
C ARG A 23 4.72 16.21 9.35
N ASP A 24 3.70 16.52 10.13
CA ASP A 24 3.85 16.78 11.56
C ASP A 24 4.34 15.52 12.30
N LEU A 25 3.83 14.35 11.96
CA LEU A 25 4.28 13.07 12.52
C LEU A 25 5.72 12.74 12.13
N GLN A 26 6.11 13.00 10.87
CA GLN A 26 7.49 12.87 10.42
C GLN A 26 8.42 13.78 11.23
N ASN A 27 8.06 15.05 11.38
CA ASN A 27 8.83 16.02 12.18
C ASN A 27 8.90 15.65 13.67
N ALA A 28 7.86 14.99 14.19
CA ALA A 28 7.81 14.49 15.56
C ALA A 28 8.61 13.19 15.78
N GLY A 29 9.29 12.67 14.76
CA GLY A 29 10.16 11.50 14.84
C GLY A 29 9.43 10.15 14.70
N ALA A 30 8.30 10.09 14.00
CA ALA A 30 7.68 8.83 13.64
C ALA A 30 8.61 7.98 12.76
N ALA A 31 8.58 6.66 12.93
CA ALA A 31 9.36 5.71 12.12
C ALA A 31 8.66 5.35 10.79
N CYS A 32 7.35 5.50 10.74
CA CYS A 32 6.49 5.36 9.56
C CYS A 32 5.21 6.13 9.83
N VAL A 33 4.30 6.19 8.87
CA VAL A 33 2.90 6.59 9.09
C VAL A 33 1.96 5.51 8.58
N MET A 34 0.84 5.32 9.29
CA MET A 34 -0.12 4.25 9.02
C MET A 34 -1.50 4.84 8.68
N PRO A 35 -1.70 5.32 7.43
CA PRO A 35 -2.98 5.86 7.01
C PRO A 35 -4.03 4.75 6.88
N LEU A 36 -5.27 5.04 7.34
CA LEU A 36 -6.40 4.14 7.14
C LEU A 36 -6.84 4.11 5.67
N ALA A 37 -7.09 2.93 5.15
CA ALA A 37 -7.69 2.73 3.82
C ALA A 37 -9.23 2.87 3.85
N SER A 38 -9.85 2.39 4.92
CA SER A 38 -11.28 2.48 5.22
C SER A 38 -11.49 2.35 6.73
N PRO A 39 -12.69 2.59 7.27
CA PRO A 39 -12.96 2.42 8.68
C PRO A 39 -12.52 1.04 9.19
N ILE A 40 -11.86 1.02 10.35
CA ILE A 40 -11.32 -0.20 10.95
C ILE A 40 -12.38 -1.29 11.07
N GLY A 41 -12.07 -2.52 10.70
CA GLY A 41 -12.99 -3.66 10.76
C GLY A 41 -14.04 -3.71 9.65
N SER A 42 -14.06 -2.74 8.72
CA SER A 42 -15.11 -2.63 7.69
C SER A 42 -14.94 -3.54 6.48
N ASN A 43 -13.72 -3.99 6.19
CA ASN A 43 -13.37 -4.70 4.94
C ASN A 43 -13.76 -3.95 3.65
N ASN A 44 -13.95 -2.62 3.71
CA ASN A 44 -14.40 -1.78 2.58
C ASN A 44 -13.29 -1.47 1.56
N GLY A 45 -12.05 -1.85 1.84
CA GLY A 45 -10.92 -1.72 0.91
C GLY A 45 -10.28 -0.33 0.89
N LEU A 46 -9.77 0.07 -0.26
CA LEU A 46 -8.97 1.28 -0.46
C LEU A 46 -9.83 2.52 -0.75
N SER A 47 -10.80 2.85 0.11
CA SER A 47 -11.70 4.00 -0.10
C SER A 47 -10.96 5.34 -0.10
N THR A 48 -9.82 5.44 0.57
CA THR A 48 -8.98 6.64 0.66
C THR A 48 -7.76 6.59 -0.28
N LYS A 49 -7.78 5.72 -1.29
CA LYS A 49 -6.67 5.45 -2.21
C LYS A 49 -5.95 6.71 -2.71
N ALA A 50 -6.72 7.71 -3.18
CA ALA A 50 -6.14 8.93 -3.73
C ALA A 50 -5.33 9.71 -2.69
N PHE A 51 -5.80 9.76 -1.45
CA PHE A 51 -5.07 10.42 -0.35
C PHE A 51 -3.83 9.63 0.07
N ILE A 52 -3.93 8.29 0.09
CA ILE A 52 -2.79 7.42 0.37
C ILE A 52 -1.70 7.61 -0.69
N GLN A 53 -2.07 7.74 -1.98
CA GLN A 53 -1.09 8.00 -3.05
C GLN A 53 -0.34 9.31 -2.80
N ILE A 54 -1.04 10.37 -2.41
CA ILE A 54 -0.39 11.65 -2.06
C ILE A 54 0.64 11.46 -0.92
N LEU A 55 0.32 10.65 0.09
CA LEU A 55 1.27 10.38 1.17
C LEU A 55 2.49 9.59 0.68
N ILE A 56 2.29 8.60 -0.21
CA ILE A 56 3.39 7.82 -0.81
C ILE A 56 4.32 8.74 -1.62
N ASP A 57 3.76 9.70 -2.34
CA ASP A 57 4.51 10.59 -3.22
C ASP A 57 5.24 11.73 -2.46
N GLU A 58 4.72 12.15 -1.30
CA GLU A 58 5.12 13.38 -0.62
C GLU A 58 5.84 13.18 0.73
N ILE A 59 5.80 11.97 1.31
CA ILE A 59 6.34 11.69 2.64
C ILE A 59 7.54 10.76 2.52
N ASP A 60 8.67 11.14 3.13
CA ASP A 60 9.91 10.35 3.10
C ASP A 60 9.91 9.13 4.04
N LEU A 61 8.88 8.97 4.87
CA LEU A 61 8.72 7.82 5.74
C LEU A 61 8.02 6.65 5.04
N PRO A 62 8.26 5.41 5.47
CA PRO A 62 7.47 4.27 5.01
C PRO A 62 5.98 4.49 5.25
N ILE A 63 5.17 4.29 4.22
CA ILE A 63 3.71 4.31 4.31
C ILE A 63 3.21 2.89 4.49
N ILE A 64 2.55 2.60 5.60
CA ILE A 64 1.93 1.32 5.89
C ILE A 64 0.42 1.48 5.78
N VAL A 65 -0.19 0.90 4.77
CA VAL A 65 -1.65 0.99 4.59
C VAL A 65 -2.33 0.11 5.63
N ASP A 66 -3.12 0.74 6.51
CA ASP A 66 -3.81 0.06 7.62
C ASP A 66 -5.33 0.22 7.48
N ALA A 67 -6.05 -0.61 8.22
CA ALA A 67 -7.51 -0.59 8.37
C ALA A 67 -8.34 -0.72 7.08
N GLY A 68 -9.34 -1.53 7.15
CA GLY A 68 -10.36 -1.66 6.10
C GLY A 68 -9.99 -2.51 4.90
N ILE A 69 -8.74 -2.98 4.78
CA ILE A 69 -8.36 -3.94 3.74
C ILE A 69 -9.14 -5.24 3.94
N GLY A 70 -9.97 -5.60 2.97
CA GLY A 70 -10.90 -6.72 3.05
C GLY A 70 -10.59 -7.90 2.12
N LYS A 71 -9.69 -7.71 1.14
CA LYS A 71 -9.36 -8.72 0.14
C LYS A 71 -7.87 -8.72 -0.19
N PRO A 72 -7.28 -9.86 -0.54
CA PRO A 72 -5.89 -9.95 -1.03
C PRO A 72 -5.61 -9.02 -2.21
N SER A 73 -6.55 -8.87 -3.16
CA SER A 73 -6.40 -7.97 -4.30
C SER A 73 -6.21 -6.50 -3.90
N GLN A 74 -6.85 -6.05 -2.82
CA GLN A 74 -6.68 -4.69 -2.31
C GLN A 74 -5.31 -4.49 -1.64
N ALA A 75 -4.80 -5.53 -0.97
CA ALA A 75 -3.45 -5.52 -0.44
C ALA A 75 -2.40 -5.47 -1.57
N CYS A 76 -2.60 -6.25 -2.64
CA CYS A 76 -1.79 -6.19 -3.85
C CYS A 76 -1.79 -4.78 -4.44
N GLU A 77 -2.95 -4.18 -4.64
CA GLU A 77 -3.10 -2.82 -5.17
C GLU A 77 -2.37 -1.78 -4.31
N ALA A 78 -2.48 -1.85 -2.98
CA ALA A 78 -1.75 -0.96 -2.09
C ALA A 78 -0.22 -1.07 -2.27
N MET A 79 0.28 -2.29 -2.44
CA MET A 79 1.71 -2.53 -2.70
C MET A 79 2.14 -2.06 -4.10
N GLU A 80 1.29 -2.20 -5.12
CA GLU A 80 1.52 -1.67 -6.48
C GLU A 80 1.59 -0.15 -6.51
N MET A 81 0.86 0.54 -5.63
CA MET A 81 0.93 1.99 -5.44
C MET A 81 2.27 2.47 -4.87
N GLY A 82 3.04 1.59 -4.24
CA GLY A 82 4.31 1.90 -3.60
C GLY A 82 4.27 1.93 -2.07
N ALA A 83 3.19 1.45 -1.45
CA ALA A 83 3.17 1.27 0.00
C ALA A 83 4.33 0.37 0.46
N ALA A 84 4.91 0.69 1.62
CA ALA A 84 5.98 -0.09 2.22
C ALA A 84 5.47 -1.41 2.82
N ALA A 85 4.24 -1.40 3.33
CA ALA A 85 3.58 -2.57 3.89
C ALA A 85 2.05 -2.38 3.93
N VAL A 86 1.34 -3.47 4.23
CA VAL A 86 -0.10 -3.49 4.49
C VAL A 86 -0.34 -4.20 5.82
N MET A 87 -1.25 -3.65 6.62
CA MET A 87 -1.74 -4.31 7.82
C MET A 87 -3.17 -4.81 7.58
N ALA A 88 -3.40 -6.11 7.74
CA ALA A 88 -4.71 -6.74 7.59
C ALA A 88 -5.00 -7.62 8.80
N ASN A 89 -6.20 -7.52 9.36
CA ASN A 89 -6.63 -8.32 10.50
C ASN A 89 -8.02 -8.92 10.24
N THR A 90 -9.07 -8.10 10.26
CA THR A 90 -10.46 -8.54 10.18
C THR A 90 -10.74 -9.45 8.99
N ALA A 91 -10.21 -9.12 7.82
CA ALA A 91 -10.38 -9.91 6.59
C ALA A 91 -9.82 -11.34 6.72
N ILE A 92 -8.77 -11.51 7.50
CA ILE A 92 -8.15 -12.83 7.76
C ILE A 92 -8.92 -13.52 8.89
N ALA A 93 -9.14 -12.84 10.01
CA ALA A 93 -9.74 -13.41 11.21
C ALA A 93 -11.20 -13.87 11.01
N THR A 94 -11.93 -13.24 10.09
CA THR A 94 -13.33 -13.57 9.77
C THR A 94 -13.52 -14.43 8.53
N ALA A 95 -12.41 -14.90 7.92
CA ALA A 95 -12.47 -15.79 6.77
C ALA A 95 -12.96 -17.19 7.14
N GLY A 96 -13.59 -17.87 6.20
CA GLY A 96 -14.02 -19.27 6.38
C GLY A 96 -12.84 -20.25 6.56
N ASP A 97 -11.69 -19.94 5.94
CA ASP A 97 -10.42 -20.66 6.11
C ASP A 97 -9.33 -19.61 6.39
N VAL A 98 -9.03 -19.40 7.67
CA VAL A 98 -8.08 -18.40 8.15
C VAL A 98 -6.66 -18.64 7.64
N PRO A 99 -6.08 -19.86 7.72
CA PRO A 99 -4.76 -20.16 7.17
C PRO A 99 -4.66 -19.92 5.67
N ALA A 100 -5.65 -20.35 4.89
CA ALA A 100 -5.66 -20.14 3.43
C ALA A 100 -5.76 -18.65 3.09
N MET A 101 -6.60 -17.89 3.81
CA MET A 101 -6.72 -16.44 3.61
C MET A 101 -5.42 -15.69 3.96
N ALA A 102 -4.75 -16.07 5.04
CA ALA A 102 -3.45 -15.50 5.40
C ALA A 102 -2.39 -15.76 4.31
N GLY A 103 -2.36 -16.99 3.77
CA GLY A 103 -1.51 -17.35 2.63
C GLY A 103 -1.81 -16.52 1.36
N ALA A 104 -3.10 -16.30 1.08
CA ALA A 104 -3.53 -15.47 -0.06
C ALA A 104 -3.10 -14.00 0.11
N PHE A 105 -3.23 -13.43 1.31
CA PHE A 105 -2.73 -12.08 1.60
C PHE A 105 -1.22 -11.98 1.41
N LYS A 106 -0.45 -12.94 1.94
CA LYS A 106 1.00 -12.98 1.75
C LYS A 106 1.37 -12.97 0.27
N ALA A 107 0.81 -13.88 -0.52
CA ALA A 107 1.09 -13.97 -1.96
C ALA A 107 0.73 -12.68 -2.71
N ALA A 108 -0.39 -12.04 -2.36
CA ALA A 108 -0.85 -10.80 -2.97
C ALA A 108 0.10 -9.62 -2.66
N ILE A 109 0.57 -9.50 -1.41
CA ILE A 109 1.53 -8.47 -0.99
C ILE A 109 2.86 -8.66 -1.73
N GLU A 110 3.37 -9.88 -1.81
CA GLU A 110 4.60 -10.19 -2.53
C GLU A 110 4.49 -9.89 -4.02
N ALA A 111 3.36 -10.22 -4.65
CA ALA A 111 3.08 -9.92 -6.05
C ALA A 111 3.02 -8.42 -6.32
N GLY A 112 2.27 -7.66 -5.50
CA GLY A 112 2.17 -6.20 -5.64
C GLY A 112 3.52 -5.51 -5.45
N ARG A 113 4.32 -5.93 -4.48
CA ARG A 113 5.67 -5.41 -4.29
C ARG A 113 6.57 -5.69 -5.49
N SER A 114 6.52 -6.90 -6.02
CA SER A 114 7.29 -7.28 -7.22
C SER A 114 6.89 -6.45 -8.44
N ALA A 115 5.58 -6.23 -8.63
CA ALA A 115 5.06 -5.40 -9.71
C ALA A 115 5.55 -3.95 -9.60
N TYR A 116 5.45 -3.35 -8.41
CA TYR A 116 5.95 -2.00 -8.14
C TYR A 116 7.44 -1.85 -8.47
N LEU A 117 8.27 -2.78 -7.98
CA LEU A 117 9.73 -2.74 -8.21
C LEU A 117 10.12 -2.99 -9.66
N SER A 118 9.31 -3.73 -10.41
CA SER A 118 9.53 -3.99 -11.85
C SER A 118 9.14 -2.81 -12.73
N GLY A 119 8.38 -1.86 -12.20
CA GLY A 119 7.79 -0.77 -12.94
C GLY A 119 6.51 -1.22 -13.66
N LEU A 120 5.37 -0.62 -13.30
CA LEU A 120 4.09 -0.90 -13.93
C LEU A 120 4.08 -0.40 -15.38
N GLY A 121 3.43 -1.15 -16.26
CA GLY A 121 3.19 -0.72 -17.63
C GLY A 121 2.37 0.58 -17.66
N ARG A 122 2.71 1.47 -18.60
CA ARG A 122 1.99 2.74 -18.75
C ARG A 122 0.54 2.52 -19.16
N VAL A 123 -0.36 3.30 -18.58
CA VAL A 123 -1.75 3.40 -19.01
C VAL A 123 -1.83 4.35 -20.19
N LEU A 124 -2.47 3.94 -21.28
CA LEU A 124 -2.69 4.75 -22.46
C LEU A 124 -4.17 5.14 -22.53
N GLU A 125 -4.48 6.40 -22.84
CA GLU A 125 -5.86 6.88 -23.04
C GLU A 125 -6.54 6.21 -24.24
N ARG A 126 -5.77 5.85 -25.24
CA ARG A 126 -6.23 5.07 -26.40
C ARG A 126 -5.42 3.80 -26.48
N GLY A 127 -6.08 2.67 -26.70
CA GLY A 127 -5.39 1.40 -26.91
C GLY A 127 -4.32 1.56 -27.99
N ALA A 128 -3.14 1.03 -27.73
CA ALA A 128 -2.12 0.92 -28.76
C ALA A 128 -2.67 0.06 -29.91
N SER A 129 -2.28 0.40 -31.16
CA SER A 129 -2.31 -0.60 -32.24
C SER A 129 -1.58 -1.85 -31.75
N ALA A 130 -2.04 -3.03 -32.19
CA ALA A 130 -1.47 -4.33 -31.82
C ALA A 130 0.04 -4.21 -31.62
N SER A 131 0.51 -4.67 -30.45
CA SER A 131 1.92 -4.59 -30.08
C SER A 131 2.78 -4.93 -31.27
N ASP A 132 3.72 -4.04 -31.60
CA ASP A 132 4.79 -4.41 -32.51
C ASP A 132 5.35 -5.75 -32.05
N PRO A 133 5.35 -6.78 -32.88
CA PRO A 133 5.87 -8.05 -32.47
C PRO A 133 7.32 -7.80 -32.01
N LEU A 134 7.70 -8.41 -30.89
CA LEU A 134 9.07 -8.38 -30.36
C LEU A 134 10.12 -8.92 -31.35
N THR A 135 9.76 -9.03 -32.60
CA THR A 135 10.58 -9.50 -33.74
C THR A 135 11.39 -8.36 -34.39
N GLY A 136 11.24 -7.12 -33.96
CA GLY A 136 12.01 -5.99 -34.48
C GLY A 136 13.52 -6.17 -34.32
N PHE A 137 13.97 -6.91 -33.31
CA PHE A 137 15.38 -7.26 -33.08
C PHE A 137 15.87 -8.47 -33.94
N LEU A 138 14.99 -9.13 -34.67
CA LEU A 138 15.33 -10.25 -35.56
C LEU A 138 15.52 -9.80 -37.01
N ARG A 139 15.59 -8.52 -37.29
CA ARG A 139 15.69 -7.96 -38.64
C ARG A 139 17.09 -7.43 -38.98
N ASP A 140 18.12 -7.88 -38.23
CA ASP A 140 19.54 -7.65 -38.58
C ASP A 140 20.14 -8.85 -39.27
#